data_66d0476787d1bacf564b40f8b149eeb0
#
_entry.id   66d0476787d1bacf564b40f8b149eeb0
#
_cell.length_a   1.000
_cell.length_b   1.000
_cell.length_c   1.000
_cell.angle_alpha   90.00
_cell.angle_beta   90.00
_cell.angle_gamma   90.00
#
_symmetry.space_group_name_H-M   'P 1'
#
loop_
_entity.id
_entity.type
_entity.pdbx_description
1 polymer ?
#
loop_
_entity_poly.entity_id
_entity_poly.type
_entity_poly.pdbx_seq_one_letter_code
_entity_poly.pdbx_strand_id
1 'polypeptide(L)'
;MRKLFIHTKTTEKTGVVIEQGKIQEYVVDRPGVKVISGAIFCGKVIRVDQGLQAAFIDIGVGREAFLRKETIPWCEDEISSAVKVGEFLFVQGIKEAIGHKGAQVSADLTIPGLYVIYQPYGNKVSLSKKLGAESKEKLETALRPFLGGMEGVIIRTAADVADLTVVEEELLLLKEQWEEIIKDNDKKAGLLWYEPLLPNQLMRRYPISSMEKIIVDDASVAQYLKKQFPSASANIEWKKIGSQEMPISINSLEEQITEPIVELDKGIQIVIDHTEAMTVIDVNSHKYKGKAFSNSQAFQVNMEAAEEIQRQIRLRNISGIIIIDFISMKDSSKEKHLLSEMKKLLKKDVVKTTVFGITRLGLLEMTRKRDWASPVSFLAEKRESSFTMETSVYRLERDLLEASSSEAEAYLVAVHPDLNDIKKQLLSEPISSKIPQELFVRQDSTIQSYQIELGGSLDMIRDAVQRRGYHVDNLF
;
A
#
# COMPACT_ATOMS: atom_id res chain seq x y z
N MET A 1 18.23 -10.41 14.78
CA MET A 1 19.02 -9.82 13.71
C MET A 1 18.24 -9.88 12.40
N ARG A 2 18.46 -8.90 11.50
CA ARG A 2 17.72 -8.75 10.24
C ARG A 2 18.60 -9.02 9.04
N LYS A 3 18.02 -9.68 8.02
CA LYS A 3 18.64 -9.77 6.70
C LYS A 3 17.79 -8.96 5.72
N LEU A 4 18.45 -8.12 4.92
CA LEU A 4 17.83 -7.35 3.84
C LEU A 4 18.24 -7.95 2.50
N PHE A 5 17.28 -8.08 1.61
CA PHE A 5 17.49 -8.47 0.23
C PHE A 5 16.96 -7.36 -0.66
N ILE A 6 17.80 -6.83 -1.53
CA ILE A 6 17.49 -5.69 -2.39
C ILE A 6 17.75 -6.09 -3.84
N HIS A 7 16.68 -6.26 -4.58
CA HIS A 7 16.68 -6.51 -6.02
C HIS A 7 16.58 -5.20 -6.78
N THR A 8 17.59 -4.88 -7.57
CA THR A 8 17.66 -3.63 -8.32
C THR A 8 17.98 -3.82 -9.80
N LYS A 9 18.29 -5.03 -10.23
CA LYS A 9 18.61 -5.33 -11.65
C LYS A 9 17.38 -5.32 -12.56
N THR A 10 16.20 -5.56 -12.00
CA THR A 10 14.96 -5.51 -12.77
C THR A 10 14.40 -4.10 -12.80
N THR A 11 13.53 -3.82 -13.77
CA THR A 11 12.85 -2.52 -13.91
C THR A 11 12.02 -2.19 -12.66
N GLU A 12 11.22 -3.15 -12.19
CA GLU A 12 10.62 -3.11 -10.87
C GLU A 12 11.68 -3.51 -9.85
N LYS A 13 11.88 -2.69 -8.83
CA LYS A 13 12.81 -3.00 -7.75
C LYS A 13 12.06 -3.55 -6.55
N THR A 14 12.63 -4.55 -5.89
CA THR A 14 11.99 -5.15 -4.73
C THR A 14 12.94 -5.26 -3.54
N GLY A 15 12.38 -5.15 -2.34
CA GLY A 15 13.11 -5.27 -1.09
C GLY A 15 12.40 -6.22 -0.14
N VAL A 16 13.15 -7.12 0.50
CA VAL A 16 12.62 -8.10 1.47
C VAL A 16 13.38 -7.98 2.77
N VAL A 17 12.65 -7.92 3.88
CA VAL A 17 13.21 -7.93 5.22
C VAL A 17 12.89 -9.25 5.89
N ILE A 18 13.91 -9.98 6.33
CA ILE A 18 13.78 -11.27 7.02
C ILE A 18 14.23 -11.12 8.47
N GLU A 19 13.41 -11.56 9.40
CA GLU A 19 13.73 -11.67 10.83
C GLU A 19 13.43 -13.10 11.29
N GLN A 20 14.37 -13.74 11.99
CA GLN A 20 14.23 -15.10 12.51
C GLN A 20 13.78 -16.13 11.46
N GLY A 21 14.29 -16.02 10.23
CA GLY A 21 13.97 -16.91 9.12
C GLY A 21 12.61 -16.68 8.45
N LYS A 22 11.81 -15.72 8.92
CA LYS A 22 10.50 -15.37 8.35
C LYS A 22 10.56 -14.01 7.64
N ILE A 23 9.92 -13.90 6.49
CA ILE A 23 9.74 -12.64 5.78
C ILE A 23 8.78 -11.76 6.57
N GLN A 24 9.23 -10.55 6.92
CA GLN A 24 8.49 -9.59 7.74
C GLN A 24 7.98 -8.39 6.96
N GLU A 25 8.71 -7.97 5.93
CA GLU A 25 8.30 -6.85 5.07
C GLU A 25 8.67 -7.16 3.62
N TYR A 26 7.81 -6.72 2.73
CA TYR A 26 8.00 -6.73 1.29
C TYR A 26 7.74 -5.31 0.76
N VAL A 27 8.70 -4.79 0.02
CA VAL A 27 8.68 -3.43 -0.53
C VAL A 27 8.85 -3.52 -2.02
N VAL A 28 8.00 -2.82 -2.76
CA VAL A 28 8.05 -2.75 -4.23
C VAL A 28 8.19 -1.30 -4.65
N ASP A 29 9.08 -1.05 -5.59
CA ASP A 29 9.31 0.26 -6.18
C ASP A 29 9.20 0.14 -7.71
N ARG A 30 8.10 0.66 -8.26
CA ARG A 30 7.77 0.60 -9.70
C ARG A 30 8.03 1.94 -10.36
N PRO A 31 8.75 1.99 -11.50
CA PRO A 31 8.86 3.20 -12.29
C PRO A 31 7.47 3.62 -12.80
N GLY A 32 7.21 4.93 -12.77
CA GLY A 32 5.94 5.50 -13.25
C GLY A 32 4.80 5.54 -12.21
N VAL A 33 4.94 4.91 -11.06
CA VAL A 33 4.03 5.15 -9.94
C VAL A 33 4.32 6.54 -9.39
N LYS A 34 3.40 7.47 -9.62
CA LYS A 34 3.54 8.85 -9.12
C LYS A 34 3.27 8.87 -7.62
N VAL A 35 4.32 8.67 -6.84
CA VAL A 35 4.26 8.82 -5.38
C VAL A 35 4.39 10.30 -5.05
N ILE A 36 3.39 10.86 -4.39
CA ILE A 36 3.38 12.27 -3.95
C ILE A 36 4.01 12.37 -2.56
N SER A 37 3.75 11.41 -1.69
CA SER A 37 4.27 11.43 -0.32
C SER A 37 5.80 11.40 -0.28
N GLY A 38 6.38 12.41 0.37
CA GLY A 38 7.83 12.60 0.45
C GLY A 38 8.48 13.31 -0.74
N ALA A 39 7.82 13.37 -1.90
CA ALA A 39 8.32 14.05 -3.08
C ALA A 39 8.26 15.58 -2.93
N ILE A 40 9.24 16.29 -3.47
CA ILE A 40 9.33 17.75 -3.46
C ILE A 40 8.93 18.29 -4.82
N PHE A 41 8.05 19.27 -4.81
CA PHE A 41 7.49 19.92 -5.99
C PHE A 41 7.75 21.44 -5.96
N CYS A 42 7.90 22.03 -7.14
CA CYS A 42 7.59 23.43 -7.33
C CYS A 42 6.08 23.54 -7.52
N GLY A 43 5.40 24.24 -6.62
CA GLY A 43 3.96 24.41 -6.66
C GLY A 43 3.57 25.85 -6.90
N LYS A 44 2.53 26.08 -7.73
CA LYS A 44 1.95 27.41 -7.97
C LYS A 44 0.69 27.57 -7.12
N VAL A 45 0.59 28.65 -6.37
CA VAL A 45 -0.61 28.97 -5.59
C VAL A 45 -1.74 29.37 -6.53
N ILE A 46 -2.81 28.60 -6.58
CA ILE A 46 -3.98 28.83 -7.43
C ILE A 46 -5.05 29.62 -6.68
N ARG A 47 -5.26 29.30 -5.40
CA ARG A 47 -6.29 29.91 -4.57
C ARG A 47 -5.89 29.89 -3.09
N VAL A 48 -6.24 30.93 -2.37
CA VAL A 48 -6.11 31.02 -0.91
C VAL A 48 -7.51 31.10 -0.32
N ASP A 49 -7.79 30.22 0.64
CA ASP A 49 -9.07 30.13 1.33
C ASP A 49 -8.89 30.53 2.79
N GLN A 50 -9.35 31.73 3.14
CA GLN A 50 -9.23 32.28 4.49
C GLN A 50 -10.12 31.55 5.49
N GLY A 51 -11.29 31.04 5.07
CA GLY A 51 -12.20 30.29 5.95
C GLY A 51 -11.61 28.96 6.39
N LEU A 52 -10.90 28.30 5.49
CA LEU A 52 -10.21 27.03 5.76
C LEU A 52 -8.78 27.22 6.28
N GLN A 53 -8.26 28.43 6.29
CA GLN A 53 -6.86 28.75 6.56
C GLN A 53 -5.93 27.81 5.75
N ALA A 54 -6.17 27.74 4.45
CA ALA A 54 -5.48 26.81 3.53
C ALA A 54 -5.29 27.43 2.14
N ALA A 55 -4.28 26.95 1.42
CA ALA A 55 -4.07 27.27 0.01
C ALA A 55 -4.20 26.02 -0.87
N PHE A 56 -4.62 26.24 -2.10
CA PHE A 56 -4.68 25.22 -3.13
C PHE A 56 -3.54 25.45 -4.11
N ILE A 57 -2.74 24.41 -4.33
CA ILE A 57 -1.46 24.47 -5.03
C ILE A 57 -1.51 23.56 -6.24
N ASP A 58 -1.21 24.08 -7.42
CA ASP A 58 -0.90 23.27 -8.59
C ASP A 58 0.53 22.75 -8.48
N ILE A 59 0.70 21.43 -8.39
CA ILE A 59 1.98 20.73 -8.32
C ILE A 59 2.29 19.96 -9.62
N GLY A 60 1.54 20.20 -10.70
CA GLY A 60 1.76 19.57 -12.00
C GLY A 60 1.25 18.13 -12.13
N VAL A 61 0.39 17.66 -11.22
CA VAL A 61 -0.16 16.28 -11.25
C VAL A 61 -1.63 16.22 -11.71
N GLY A 62 -2.17 17.31 -12.24
CA GLY A 62 -3.51 17.39 -12.81
C GLY A 62 -4.63 17.65 -11.80
N ARG A 63 -4.31 17.72 -10.50
CA ARG A 63 -5.25 18.13 -9.42
C ARG A 63 -4.55 19.05 -8.45
N GLU A 64 -5.31 20.00 -7.90
CA GLU A 64 -4.81 20.91 -6.88
C GLU A 64 -4.46 20.16 -5.59
N ALA A 65 -3.29 20.43 -5.03
CA ALA A 65 -2.88 19.95 -3.72
C ALA A 65 -3.32 20.94 -2.63
N PHE A 66 -3.52 20.43 -1.41
CA PHE A 66 -4.00 21.18 -0.26
C PHE A 66 -2.86 21.48 0.71
N LEU A 67 -2.57 22.75 0.91
CA LEU A 67 -1.55 23.27 1.83
C LEU A 67 -2.22 23.96 3.02
N ARG A 68 -2.00 23.45 4.23
CA ARG A 68 -2.53 24.04 5.46
C ARG A 68 -1.60 25.08 6.03
N LYS A 69 -2.17 26.10 6.69
CA LYS A 69 -1.45 27.14 7.42
C LYS A 69 -0.38 26.54 8.37
N GLU A 70 -0.75 25.54 9.16
CA GLU A 70 0.11 24.93 10.18
C GLU A 70 1.34 24.22 9.61
N THR A 71 1.35 24.00 8.29
CA THR A 71 2.47 23.38 7.57
C THR A 71 3.31 24.37 6.78
N ILE A 72 3.16 25.65 7.04
CA ILE A 72 3.97 26.73 6.47
C ILE A 72 4.83 27.32 7.59
N PRO A 73 6.14 27.05 7.64
CA PRO A 73 7.00 27.44 8.78
C PRO A 73 7.08 28.95 9.06
N TRP A 74 6.90 29.77 8.04
CA TRP A 74 6.95 31.24 8.15
C TRP A 74 5.57 31.90 8.30
N CYS A 75 4.52 31.12 8.47
CA CYS A 75 3.17 31.64 8.67
C CYS A 75 2.87 31.81 10.17
N GLU A 76 2.89 33.01 10.67
CA GLU A 76 2.59 33.34 12.07
C GLU A 76 1.09 33.57 12.29
N ASP A 77 0.46 34.41 11.45
CA ASP A 77 -0.92 34.85 11.62
C ASP A 77 -1.89 34.12 10.65
N GLU A 78 -2.36 34.80 9.62
CA GLU A 78 -3.28 34.26 8.63
C GLU A 78 -2.54 33.76 7.38
N ILE A 79 -3.09 32.76 6.73
CA ILE A 79 -2.47 32.20 5.53
C ILE A 79 -2.26 33.22 4.42
N SER A 80 -3.15 34.23 4.32
CA SER A 80 -3.05 35.30 3.33
C SER A 80 -1.83 36.23 3.52
N SER A 81 -1.23 36.24 4.71
CA SER A 81 0.04 36.96 4.97
C SER A 81 1.25 36.14 4.50
N ALA A 82 1.15 34.81 4.49
CA ALA A 82 2.26 33.92 4.21
C ALA A 82 2.38 33.52 2.73
N VAL A 83 1.27 33.47 1.98
CA VAL A 83 1.24 33.02 0.57
C VAL A 83 0.25 33.84 -0.25
N LYS A 84 0.59 34.13 -1.52
CA LYS A 84 -0.23 34.92 -2.44
C LYS A 84 -0.59 34.09 -3.69
N VAL A 85 -1.78 34.34 -4.24
CA VAL A 85 -2.20 33.73 -5.51
C VAL A 85 -1.21 34.07 -6.63
N GLY A 86 -0.80 33.06 -7.39
CA GLY A 86 0.19 33.16 -8.46
C GLY A 86 1.64 33.00 -8.02
N GLU A 87 1.92 32.96 -6.71
CA GLU A 87 3.25 32.71 -6.16
C GLU A 87 3.68 31.25 -6.36
N PHE A 88 5.00 31.06 -6.51
CA PHE A 88 5.59 29.72 -6.57
C PHE A 88 6.26 29.38 -5.23
N LEU A 89 5.98 28.19 -4.73
CA LEU A 89 6.50 27.67 -3.46
C LEU A 89 7.09 26.27 -3.67
N PHE A 90 8.13 25.95 -2.88
CA PHE A 90 8.56 24.57 -2.74
C PHE A 90 7.67 23.88 -1.71
N VAL A 91 7.07 22.76 -2.11
CA VAL A 91 6.18 21.99 -1.25
C VAL A 91 6.51 20.50 -1.32
N GLN A 92 6.36 19.82 -0.20
CA GLN A 92 6.56 18.38 -0.09
C GLN A 92 5.24 17.66 0.15
N GLY A 93 5.03 16.55 -0.54
CA GLY A 93 3.85 15.73 -0.34
C GLY A 93 3.82 15.08 1.03
N ILE A 94 2.66 15.16 1.71
CA ILE A 94 2.41 14.49 3.00
C ILE A 94 1.50 13.30 2.83
N LYS A 95 0.47 13.42 1.96
CA LYS A 95 -0.53 12.37 1.72
C LYS A 95 -0.92 12.34 0.26
N GLU A 96 -1.14 11.13 -0.24
CA GLU A 96 -1.67 10.90 -1.58
C GLU A 96 -3.08 11.47 -1.75
N ALA A 97 -3.44 11.76 -2.99
CA ALA A 97 -4.82 12.06 -3.35
C ALA A 97 -5.71 10.82 -3.14
N ILE A 98 -6.90 11.00 -2.58
CA ILE A 98 -7.86 9.90 -2.34
C ILE A 98 -9.23 10.32 -2.84
N GLY A 99 -9.82 9.53 -3.76
CA GLY A 99 -11.12 9.81 -4.32
C GLY A 99 -11.17 11.20 -4.97
N HIS A 100 -12.04 12.07 -4.49
CA HIS A 100 -12.19 13.44 -5.00
C HIS A 100 -11.26 14.47 -4.31
N LYS A 101 -10.55 14.07 -3.25
CA LYS A 101 -9.67 14.97 -2.49
C LYS A 101 -8.28 15.00 -3.13
N GLY A 102 -7.75 16.22 -3.36
CA GLY A 102 -6.37 16.43 -3.78
C GLY A 102 -5.35 15.96 -2.73
N ALA A 103 -4.10 15.84 -3.16
CA ALA A 103 -3.00 15.50 -2.27
C ALA A 103 -2.82 16.57 -1.17
N GLN A 104 -2.32 16.18 -0.02
CA GLN A 104 -1.94 17.12 1.02
C GLN A 104 -0.42 17.38 0.95
N VAL A 105 -0.04 18.65 0.97
CA VAL A 105 1.36 19.10 0.92
C VAL A 105 1.73 19.96 2.12
N SER A 106 3.03 20.15 2.33
CA SER A 106 3.65 20.99 3.37
C SER A 106 4.74 21.86 2.77
N ALA A 107 4.90 23.06 3.27
CA ALA A 107 6.07 23.88 3.02
C ALA A 107 7.18 23.66 4.07
N ASP A 108 6.93 22.91 5.12
CA ASP A 108 7.96 22.39 6.04
C ASP A 108 8.63 21.18 5.41
N LEU A 109 9.65 21.45 4.61
CA LEU A 109 10.36 20.44 3.80
C LEU A 109 11.36 19.67 4.63
N THR A 110 11.55 18.39 4.24
CA THR A 110 12.53 17.51 4.90
C THR A 110 13.31 16.72 3.86
N ILE A 111 14.64 16.68 4.01
CA ILE A 111 15.55 15.82 3.24
C ILE A 111 16.17 14.82 4.21
N PRO A 112 15.82 13.53 4.14
CA PRO A 112 16.19 12.55 5.14
C PRO A 112 17.58 11.97 4.89
N GLY A 113 18.47 12.07 5.88
CA GLY A 113 19.70 11.31 6.00
C GLY A 113 19.59 10.11 6.95
N LEU A 114 20.72 9.46 7.22
CA LEU A 114 20.80 8.36 8.19
C LEU A 114 20.81 8.90 9.63
N TYR A 115 21.62 9.89 9.89
CA TYR A 115 21.84 10.49 11.21
C TYR A 115 21.02 11.73 11.46
N VAL A 116 20.78 12.52 10.42
CA VAL A 116 20.02 13.76 10.49
C VAL A 116 18.95 13.84 9.41
N ILE A 117 17.96 14.70 9.62
CA ILE A 117 17.01 15.12 8.59
C ILE A 117 17.17 16.63 8.47
N TYR A 118 17.60 17.08 7.30
CA TYR A 118 17.76 18.49 7.03
C TYR A 118 16.40 19.14 6.71
N GLN A 119 16.16 20.31 7.25
CA GLN A 119 14.93 21.11 7.04
C GLN A 119 15.32 22.50 6.53
N PRO A 120 15.12 22.81 5.24
CA PRO A 120 15.45 24.12 4.68
C PRO A 120 14.74 25.30 5.40
N TYR A 121 13.57 25.02 5.97
CA TYR A 121 12.73 26.02 6.66
C TYR A 121 12.37 25.62 8.10
N GLY A 122 13.13 24.72 8.71
CA GLY A 122 12.81 24.16 10.03
C GLY A 122 13.08 25.09 11.22
N ASN A 123 13.90 26.14 11.05
CA ASN A 123 14.22 27.22 12.01
C ASN A 123 14.72 26.75 13.40
N LYS A 124 15.08 25.48 13.58
CA LYS A 124 15.54 24.95 14.87
C LYS A 124 16.27 23.62 14.75
N VAL A 125 17.06 23.31 15.78
CA VAL A 125 17.59 21.97 16.01
C VAL A 125 16.56 21.19 16.84
N SER A 126 16.10 20.08 16.29
CA SER A 126 15.17 19.16 16.95
C SER A 126 15.88 17.82 17.22
N LEU A 127 15.62 17.23 18.38
CA LEU A 127 16.33 16.03 18.82
C LEU A 127 15.36 14.88 19.08
N SER A 128 15.75 13.66 18.67
CA SER A 128 15.01 12.46 19.02
C SER A 128 14.85 12.32 20.52
N LYS A 129 13.64 12.01 20.98
CA LYS A 129 13.38 11.78 22.41
C LYS A 129 14.17 10.61 23.00
N LYS A 130 14.68 9.71 22.14
CA LYS A 130 15.44 8.51 22.52
C LYS A 130 16.94 8.75 22.70
N LEU A 131 17.46 9.94 22.37
CA LEU A 131 18.84 10.32 22.61
C LEU A 131 19.09 10.58 24.09
N GLY A 132 20.28 10.22 24.58
CA GLY A 132 20.74 10.57 25.93
C GLY A 132 20.91 12.09 26.11
N ALA A 133 20.87 12.59 27.36
CA ALA A 133 20.96 14.02 27.63
C ALA A 133 22.33 14.60 27.15
N GLU A 134 23.43 13.90 27.45
CA GLU A 134 24.79 14.29 27.06
C GLU A 134 24.97 14.32 25.54
N SER A 135 24.49 13.27 24.85
CA SER A 135 24.53 13.21 23.37
C SER A 135 23.73 14.32 22.73
N LYS A 136 22.60 14.72 23.33
CA LYS A 136 21.77 15.82 22.85
C LYS A 136 22.53 17.14 22.82
N GLU A 137 23.12 17.51 23.96
CA GLU A 137 23.85 18.77 24.08
C GLU A 137 25.07 18.82 23.14
N LYS A 138 25.83 17.72 23.09
CA LYS A 138 27.00 17.59 22.20
C LYS A 138 26.61 17.77 20.72
N LEU A 139 25.60 17.02 20.25
CA LEU A 139 25.18 17.03 18.85
C LEU A 139 24.53 18.37 18.46
N GLU A 140 23.72 18.95 19.37
CA GLU A 140 23.11 20.27 19.12
C GLU A 140 24.18 21.37 18.97
N THR A 141 25.15 21.39 19.89
CA THR A 141 26.24 22.39 19.88
C THR A 141 27.08 22.26 18.62
N ALA A 142 27.37 21.04 18.19
CA ALA A 142 28.19 20.79 17.01
C ALA A 142 27.50 21.16 15.70
N LEU A 143 26.20 20.85 15.54
CA LEU A 143 25.50 21.05 14.28
C LEU A 143 24.95 22.46 14.10
N ARG A 144 24.71 23.18 15.20
CA ARG A 144 24.16 24.56 15.15
C ARG A 144 24.97 25.54 14.28
N PRO A 145 26.33 25.54 14.30
CA PRO A 145 27.13 26.44 13.44
C PRO A 145 26.95 26.23 11.93
N PHE A 146 26.53 25.06 11.51
CA PHE A 146 26.31 24.73 10.09
C PHE A 146 24.94 25.15 9.57
N LEU A 147 24.05 25.66 10.44
CA LEU A 147 22.72 26.12 10.09
C LEU A 147 22.67 27.62 9.98
N GLY A 148 22.08 28.15 8.92
CA GLY A 148 21.91 29.57 8.67
C GLY A 148 20.45 29.94 8.41
N GLY A 149 20.08 31.18 8.67
CA GLY A 149 18.76 31.70 8.36
C GLY A 149 17.61 30.91 8.97
N MET A 150 16.75 30.36 8.11
CA MET A 150 15.58 29.57 8.50
C MET A 150 15.84 28.06 8.54
N GLU A 151 17.08 27.65 8.36
CA GLU A 151 17.41 26.21 8.33
C GLU A 151 17.21 25.55 9.68
N GLY A 152 16.86 24.29 9.64
CA GLY A 152 16.71 23.42 10.81
C GLY A 152 17.24 22.02 10.54
N VAL A 153 17.36 21.26 11.60
CA VAL A 153 17.78 19.86 11.54
C VAL A 153 17.06 19.03 12.60
N ILE A 154 16.65 17.82 12.24
CA ILE A 154 16.16 16.83 13.19
C ILE A 154 17.23 15.76 13.36
N ILE A 155 17.80 15.66 14.56
CA ILE A 155 18.83 14.67 14.90
C ILE A 155 18.16 13.35 15.23
N ARG A 156 18.51 12.30 14.48
CA ARG A 156 17.94 10.96 14.63
C ARG A 156 18.67 10.16 15.70
N THR A 157 18.02 9.11 16.21
CA THR A 157 18.61 8.22 17.21
C THR A 157 19.90 7.54 16.74
N ALA A 158 20.05 7.34 15.42
CA ALA A 158 21.27 6.74 14.85
C ALA A 158 22.53 7.59 15.06
N ALA A 159 22.38 8.89 15.29
CA ALA A 159 23.50 9.81 15.57
C ALA A 159 24.15 9.59 16.94
N ASP A 160 23.45 8.89 17.86
CA ASP A 160 23.94 8.64 19.25
C ASP A 160 25.26 7.87 19.29
N VAL A 161 25.47 6.98 18.31
CA VAL A 161 26.65 6.09 18.25
C VAL A 161 27.58 6.41 17.06
N ALA A 162 27.32 7.49 16.36
CA ALA A 162 28.10 7.90 15.20
C ALA A 162 29.23 8.88 15.60
N ASP A 163 30.31 8.88 14.83
CA ASP A 163 31.33 9.92 14.94
C ASP A 163 30.73 11.26 14.53
N LEU A 164 31.03 12.30 15.30
CA LEU A 164 30.47 13.63 15.10
C LEU A 164 30.79 14.18 13.71
N THR A 165 31.99 13.99 13.21
CA THR A 165 32.43 14.40 11.86
C THR A 165 31.57 13.79 10.77
N VAL A 166 31.14 12.53 10.91
CA VAL A 166 30.27 11.84 9.93
C VAL A 166 28.87 12.46 9.94
N VAL A 167 28.37 12.87 11.11
CA VAL A 167 27.06 13.53 11.23
C VAL A 167 27.10 14.93 10.62
N GLU A 168 28.20 15.67 10.82
CA GLU A 168 28.44 17.00 10.22
C GLU A 168 28.54 16.90 8.68
N GLU A 169 29.33 15.95 8.18
CA GLU A 169 29.45 15.70 6.74
C GLU A 169 28.10 15.34 6.11
N GLU A 170 27.30 14.49 6.76
CA GLU A 170 25.96 14.17 6.26
C GLU A 170 25.08 15.42 6.17
N LEU A 171 25.09 16.29 7.19
CA LEU A 171 24.31 17.53 7.15
C LEU A 171 24.74 18.42 5.96
N LEU A 172 26.02 18.57 5.72
CA LEU A 172 26.53 19.37 4.60
C LEU A 172 26.09 18.77 3.25
N LEU A 173 26.19 17.45 3.07
CA LEU A 173 25.76 16.76 1.86
C LEU A 173 24.25 16.96 1.61
N LEU A 174 23.42 16.92 2.65
CA LEU A 174 21.97 17.15 2.51
C LEU A 174 21.65 18.61 2.15
N LYS A 175 22.45 19.57 2.60
CA LYS A 175 22.34 20.98 2.21
C LYS A 175 22.71 21.15 0.73
N GLU A 176 23.84 20.59 0.29
CA GLU A 176 24.24 20.59 -1.12
C GLU A 176 23.16 19.96 -2.00
N GLN A 177 22.58 18.84 -1.58
CA GLN A 177 21.47 18.19 -2.29
C GLN A 177 20.25 19.13 -2.41
N TRP A 178 19.91 19.88 -1.37
CA TRP A 178 18.83 20.86 -1.43
C TRP A 178 19.12 21.97 -2.44
N GLU A 179 20.34 22.51 -2.42
CA GLU A 179 20.77 23.54 -3.37
C GLU A 179 20.70 23.04 -4.82
N GLU A 180 21.06 21.79 -5.08
CA GLU A 180 20.93 21.16 -6.39
C GLU A 180 19.45 21.00 -6.81
N ILE A 181 18.55 20.59 -5.90
CA ILE A 181 17.11 20.43 -6.16
C ILE A 181 16.48 21.74 -6.63
N ILE A 182 16.87 22.87 -6.04
CA ILE A 182 16.26 24.17 -6.34
C ILE A 182 16.95 24.95 -7.45
N LYS A 183 18.16 24.53 -7.87
CA LYS A 183 19.04 25.29 -8.77
C LYS A 183 18.43 25.57 -10.15
N ASP A 184 17.78 24.59 -10.73
CA ASP A 184 17.23 24.68 -12.10
C ASP A 184 15.70 24.90 -12.10
N ASN A 185 15.20 25.65 -11.12
CA ASN A 185 13.77 25.90 -11.01
C ASN A 185 13.32 27.07 -11.90
N ASP A 186 12.79 26.77 -13.07
CA ASP A 186 12.20 27.72 -14.05
C ASP A 186 10.85 28.30 -13.60
N LYS A 187 10.48 28.22 -12.31
CA LYS A 187 9.16 28.61 -11.79
C LYS A 187 8.01 27.94 -12.56
N LYS A 188 8.15 26.65 -12.82
CA LYS A 188 7.13 25.82 -13.43
C LYS A 188 6.63 24.81 -12.41
N ALA A 189 5.29 24.68 -12.31
CA ALA A 189 4.69 23.67 -11.44
C ALA A 189 5.10 22.26 -11.89
N GLY A 190 5.61 21.44 -10.95
CA GLY A 190 6.05 20.09 -11.26
C GLY A 190 6.93 19.46 -10.19
N LEU A 191 7.26 18.19 -10.41
CA LEU A 191 8.15 17.40 -9.55
C LEU A 191 9.59 17.90 -9.70
N LEU A 192 10.23 18.21 -8.57
CA LEU A 192 11.65 18.57 -8.50
C LEU A 192 12.50 17.39 -8.03
N TRP A 193 12.04 16.69 -7.00
CA TRP A 193 12.80 15.62 -6.40
C TRP A 193 11.90 14.55 -5.80
N TYR A 194 12.32 13.32 -5.97
CA TYR A 194 11.72 12.14 -5.34
C TYR A 194 12.82 11.15 -4.99
N GLU A 195 12.78 10.65 -3.78
CA GLU A 195 13.66 9.56 -3.39
C GLU A 195 12.94 8.22 -3.56
N PRO A 196 13.47 7.32 -4.42
CA PRO A 196 12.93 5.97 -4.55
C PRO A 196 12.92 5.22 -3.21
N LEU A 197 11.94 4.32 -3.02
CA LEU A 197 11.87 3.50 -1.80
C LEU A 197 13.13 2.65 -1.64
N LEU A 198 13.65 2.15 -2.75
CA LEU A 198 14.82 1.28 -2.82
C LEU A 198 15.97 1.95 -3.56
N PRO A 199 17.20 1.81 -3.03
CA PRO A 199 17.56 1.10 -1.81
C PRO A 199 17.49 1.97 -0.54
N ASN A 200 17.60 3.30 -0.64
CA ASN A 200 17.95 4.21 0.44
C ASN A 200 16.92 4.29 1.57
N GLN A 201 15.62 4.41 1.23
CA GLN A 201 14.59 4.51 2.27
C GLN A 201 14.51 3.20 3.08
N LEU A 202 14.63 2.03 2.42
CA LEU A 202 14.65 0.76 3.13
C LEU A 202 15.88 0.62 4.04
N MET A 203 17.06 1.06 3.59
CA MET A 203 18.27 1.08 4.41
C MET A 203 18.14 1.93 5.68
N ARG A 204 17.47 3.08 5.59
CA ARG A 204 17.25 3.96 6.73
C ARG A 204 16.07 3.56 7.63
N ARG A 205 15.30 2.54 7.23
CA ARG A 205 14.12 2.09 7.97
C ARG A 205 14.45 1.45 9.30
N TYR A 206 15.60 0.78 9.39
CA TYR A 206 16.04 0.06 10.57
C TYR A 206 17.41 0.55 11.06
N PRO A 207 17.69 0.46 12.37
CA PRO A 207 19.03 0.71 12.88
C PRO A 207 20.05 -0.24 12.23
N ILE A 208 21.16 0.29 11.75
CA ILE A 208 22.21 -0.49 11.08
C ILE A 208 22.76 -1.59 12.01
N SER A 209 22.89 -1.32 13.31
CA SER A 209 23.28 -2.30 14.31
C SER A 209 22.40 -3.53 14.42
N SER A 210 21.16 -3.45 13.90
CA SER A 210 20.22 -4.57 13.87
C SER A 210 20.29 -5.40 12.59
N MET A 211 21.09 -4.95 11.59
CA MET A 211 21.22 -5.59 10.28
C MET A 211 22.40 -6.57 10.32
N GLU A 212 22.12 -7.84 10.15
CA GLU A 212 23.12 -8.91 10.06
C GLU A 212 23.77 -8.94 8.68
N LYS A 213 22.95 -8.83 7.64
CA LYS A 213 23.36 -8.99 6.25
C LYS A 213 22.46 -8.18 5.32
N ILE A 214 23.07 -7.53 4.35
CA ILE A 214 22.40 -6.76 3.31
C ILE A 214 22.88 -7.28 1.97
N ILE A 215 22.03 -8.02 1.28
CA ILE A 215 22.34 -8.67 0.01
C ILE A 215 21.73 -7.84 -1.11
N VAL A 216 22.57 -7.46 -2.07
CA VAL A 216 22.20 -6.65 -3.23
C VAL A 216 22.62 -7.39 -4.50
N ASP A 217 21.74 -7.45 -5.48
CA ASP A 217 21.98 -8.18 -6.74
C ASP A 217 22.73 -7.37 -7.81
N ASP A 218 22.96 -6.09 -7.59
CA ASP A 218 23.73 -5.20 -8.45
C ASP A 218 25.00 -4.70 -7.78
N ALA A 219 26.14 -4.88 -8.45
CA ALA A 219 27.44 -4.51 -7.90
C ALA A 219 27.61 -2.99 -7.75
N SER A 220 27.07 -2.21 -8.68
CA SER A 220 27.16 -0.73 -8.63
C SER A 220 26.33 -0.17 -7.48
N VAL A 221 25.14 -0.73 -7.24
CA VAL A 221 24.28 -0.37 -6.12
C VAL A 221 24.93 -0.80 -4.79
N ALA A 222 25.55 -1.97 -4.72
CA ALA A 222 26.27 -2.39 -3.52
C ALA A 222 27.43 -1.44 -3.19
N GLN A 223 28.22 -1.00 -4.20
CA GLN A 223 29.28 0.00 -4.00
C GLN A 223 28.71 1.36 -3.57
N TYR A 224 27.64 1.80 -4.22
CA TYR A 224 26.92 3.01 -3.84
C TYR A 224 26.48 2.96 -2.37
N LEU A 225 25.83 1.87 -1.94
CA LEU A 225 25.37 1.71 -0.57
C LEU A 225 26.52 1.68 0.45
N LYS A 226 27.67 1.05 0.12
CA LYS A 226 28.86 1.07 0.97
C LYS A 226 29.41 2.48 1.18
N LYS A 227 29.32 3.33 0.15
CA LYS A 227 29.73 4.74 0.22
C LYS A 227 28.73 5.57 1.03
N GLN A 228 27.42 5.37 0.80
CA GLN A 228 26.36 6.13 1.48
C GLN A 228 26.13 5.71 2.94
N PHE A 229 26.44 4.45 3.26
CA PHE A 229 26.24 3.87 4.60
C PHE A 229 27.54 3.21 5.09
N PRO A 230 28.61 3.98 5.39
CA PRO A 230 29.90 3.43 5.77
C PRO A 230 29.82 2.47 6.97
N SER A 231 28.96 2.78 7.96
CA SER A 231 28.73 1.95 9.15
C SER A 231 28.08 0.60 8.84
N ALA A 232 27.42 0.44 7.69
CA ALA A 232 26.84 -0.82 7.22
C ALA A 232 27.76 -1.55 6.22
N SER A 233 28.88 -0.95 5.80
CA SER A 233 29.72 -1.43 4.68
C SER A 233 30.17 -2.89 4.82
N ALA A 234 30.50 -3.32 6.05
CA ALA A 234 30.89 -4.70 6.34
C ALA A 234 29.76 -5.72 6.14
N ASN A 235 28.51 -5.28 6.26
CA ASN A 235 27.32 -6.14 6.18
C ASN A 235 26.75 -6.18 4.75
N ILE A 236 27.22 -5.30 3.85
CA ILE A 236 26.73 -5.21 2.47
C ILE A 236 27.50 -6.16 1.57
N GLU A 237 26.78 -7.13 1.01
CA GLU A 237 27.32 -8.13 0.10
C GLU A 237 26.63 -8.02 -1.26
N TRP A 238 27.44 -8.02 -2.33
CA TRP A 238 26.93 -8.26 -3.66
C TRP A 238 26.81 -9.75 -3.91
N LYS A 239 25.60 -10.21 -4.21
CA LYS A 239 25.33 -11.61 -4.58
C LYS A 239 24.16 -11.69 -5.54
N LYS A 240 24.20 -12.68 -6.43
CA LYS A 240 23.00 -13.06 -7.17
C LYS A 240 21.97 -13.63 -6.17
N ILE A 241 20.84 -12.96 -6.03
CA ILE A 241 19.77 -13.40 -5.15
C ILE A 241 19.10 -14.64 -5.76
N GLY A 242 19.11 -15.73 -5.05
CA GLY A 242 18.53 -17.00 -5.48
C GLY A 242 17.80 -17.71 -4.34
N SER A 243 17.12 -18.78 -4.66
CA SER A 243 16.28 -19.56 -3.74
C SER A 243 16.98 -20.04 -2.47
N GLN A 244 18.30 -20.19 -2.48
CA GLN A 244 19.08 -20.64 -1.31
C GLN A 244 19.23 -19.56 -0.22
N GLU A 245 19.11 -18.28 -0.58
CA GLU A 245 19.28 -17.15 0.36
C GLU A 245 17.91 -16.64 0.90
N MET A 246 16.84 -16.85 0.15
CA MET A 246 15.48 -16.49 0.54
C MET A 246 14.63 -17.74 0.82
N PRO A 247 13.71 -17.69 1.81
CA PRO A 247 12.83 -18.84 2.12
C PRO A 247 11.93 -19.25 0.95
N ILE A 248 11.49 -18.31 0.14
CA ILE A 248 10.64 -18.49 -1.03
C ILE A 248 11.03 -17.49 -2.12
N SER A 249 10.63 -17.75 -3.36
CA SER A 249 10.83 -16.81 -4.47
C SER A 249 9.97 -15.54 -4.30
N ILE A 250 10.35 -14.44 -4.98
CA ILE A 250 9.55 -13.20 -4.99
C ILE A 250 8.14 -13.47 -5.54
N ASN A 251 8.03 -14.21 -6.65
CA ASN A 251 6.73 -14.51 -7.25
C ASN A 251 5.82 -15.30 -6.29
N SER A 252 6.36 -16.31 -5.61
CA SER A 252 5.59 -17.05 -4.59
C SER A 252 5.22 -16.20 -3.37
N LEU A 253 6.07 -15.21 -3.03
CA LEU A 253 5.74 -14.26 -1.99
C LEU A 253 4.58 -13.35 -2.40
N GLU A 254 4.58 -12.86 -3.64
CA GLU A 254 3.52 -12.02 -4.20
C GLU A 254 2.18 -12.77 -4.27
N GLU A 255 2.19 -14.04 -4.70
CA GLU A 255 1.01 -14.90 -4.64
C GLU A 255 0.47 -15.00 -3.20
N GLN A 256 1.34 -15.29 -2.22
CA GLN A 256 0.92 -15.42 -0.82
C GLN A 256 0.36 -14.12 -0.23
N ILE A 257 0.93 -12.95 -0.54
CA ILE A 257 0.45 -11.69 0.05
C ILE A 257 -0.81 -11.15 -0.62
N THR A 258 -1.14 -11.61 -1.83
CA THR A 258 -2.39 -11.24 -2.52
C THR A 258 -3.56 -12.13 -2.13
N GLU A 259 -3.30 -13.34 -1.60
CA GLU A 259 -4.37 -14.21 -1.10
C GLU A 259 -4.95 -13.66 0.22
N PRO A 260 -6.30 -13.56 0.34
CA PRO A 260 -6.94 -13.06 1.56
C PRO A 260 -6.80 -14.05 2.73
N ILE A 261 -6.64 -15.33 2.45
CA ILE A 261 -6.60 -16.40 3.45
C ILE A 261 -5.16 -16.77 3.76
N VAL A 262 -4.84 -16.79 5.06
CA VAL A 262 -3.56 -17.24 5.60
C VAL A 262 -3.79 -18.47 6.46
N GLU A 263 -3.24 -19.58 6.05
CA GLU A 263 -3.33 -20.84 6.82
C GLU A 263 -2.10 -21.00 7.73
N LEU A 264 -2.34 -21.31 8.98
CA LEU A 264 -1.33 -21.65 9.96
C LEU A 264 -1.40 -23.13 10.30
N ASP A 265 -0.37 -23.60 11.02
CA ASP A 265 -0.35 -24.94 11.57
C ASP A 265 -1.60 -25.19 12.46
N LYS A 266 -1.92 -26.48 12.65
CA LYS A 266 -3.07 -26.91 13.48
C LYS A 266 -4.45 -26.50 12.93
N GLY A 267 -4.55 -26.01 11.68
CA GLY A 267 -5.81 -25.63 11.03
C GLY A 267 -6.39 -24.31 11.53
N ILE A 268 -5.54 -23.40 12.00
CA ILE A 268 -5.90 -22.01 12.24
C ILE A 268 -5.90 -21.30 10.89
N GLN A 269 -6.90 -20.48 10.65
CA GLN A 269 -7.03 -19.69 9.43
C GLN A 269 -7.28 -18.22 9.79
N ILE A 270 -6.56 -17.33 9.14
CA ILE A 270 -6.74 -15.89 9.25
C ILE A 270 -7.26 -15.40 7.90
N VAL A 271 -8.37 -14.67 7.90
CA VAL A 271 -8.94 -14.03 6.71
C VAL A 271 -8.70 -12.54 6.80
N ILE A 272 -8.15 -11.93 5.75
CA ILE A 272 -7.79 -10.51 5.73
C ILE A 272 -8.55 -9.84 4.58
N ASP A 273 -9.56 -9.04 4.92
CA ASP A 273 -10.41 -8.34 3.98
C ASP A 273 -10.19 -6.83 4.03
N HIS A 274 -9.98 -6.25 2.85
CA HIS A 274 -9.79 -4.82 2.68
C HIS A 274 -11.08 -4.16 2.16
N THR A 275 -11.67 -3.30 2.98
CA THR A 275 -12.74 -2.40 2.54
C THR A 275 -12.17 -1.03 2.14
N GLU A 276 -13.02 -0.11 1.69
CA GLU A 276 -12.61 1.27 1.39
C GLU A 276 -12.12 2.02 2.66
N ALA A 277 -12.76 1.76 3.81
CA ALA A 277 -12.53 2.51 5.05
C ALA A 277 -11.55 1.83 6.01
N MET A 278 -11.49 0.50 6.02
CA MET A 278 -10.75 -0.27 7.02
C MET A 278 -10.33 -1.66 6.51
N THR A 279 -9.44 -2.30 7.25
CA THR A 279 -9.13 -3.72 7.08
C THR A 279 -9.79 -4.50 8.21
N VAL A 280 -10.47 -5.58 7.88
CA VAL A 280 -11.06 -6.53 8.82
C VAL A 280 -10.24 -7.82 8.77
N ILE A 281 -9.91 -8.37 9.94
CA ILE A 281 -9.17 -9.61 10.09
C ILE A 281 -9.99 -10.55 10.95
N ASP A 282 -10.31 -11.73 10.41
CA ASP A 282 -11.08 -12.76 11.11
C ASP A 282 -10.20 -13.97 11.43
N VAL A 283 -10.34 -14.54 12.62
CA VAL A 283 -9.59 -15.70 13.10
C VAL A 283 -10.50 -16.92 13.22
N ASN A 284 -10.25 -17.91 12.37
CA ASN A 284 -11.02 -19.14 12.31
C ASN A 284 -10.18 -20.37 12.72
N SER A 285 -10.86 -21.44 13.13
CA SER A 285 -10.22 -22.74 13.37
C SER A 285 -11.04 -23.89 12.77
N HIS A 286 -10.50 -24.50 11.72
CA HIS A 286 -11.19 -25.57 10.97
C HIS A 286 -11.10 -26.94 11.64
N LYS A 287 -10.09 -27.23 12.47
CA LYS A 287 -9.88 -28.56 13.08
C LYS A 287 -10.91 -28.92 14.16
N TYR A 288 -11.68 -27.95 14.61
CA TYR A 288 -12.61 -28.14 15.74
C TYR A 288 -14.08 -28.10 15.33
N LYS A 289 -14.40 -28.41 14.05
CA LYS A 289 -15.79 -28.50 13.59
C LYS A 289 -16.59 -29.46 14.48
N GLY A 290 -17.60 -28.94 15.18
CA GLY A 290 -18.54 -29.73 15.98
C GLY A 290 -18.22 -29.94 17.47
N LYS A 291 -17.10 -29.42 17.98
CA LYS A 291 -16.80 -29.42 19.43
C LYS A 291 -16.71 -27.98 19.95
N ALA A 292 -17.34 -27.72 21.08
CA ALA A 292 -17.21 -26.42 21.76
C ALA A 292 -15.74 -26.21 22.18
N PHE A 293 -15.16 -25.08 21.77
CA PHE A 293 -13.83 -24.69 22.20
C PHE A 293 -13.79 -24.49 23.72
N SER A 294 -12.80 -25.09 24.37
CA SER A 294 -12.47 -24.65 25.73
C SER A 294 -11.85 -23.24 25.66
N ASN A 295 -12.09 -22.41 26.68
CA ASN A 295 -11.48 -21.10 26.79
C ASN A 295 -9.94 -21.13 26.71
N SER A 296 -9.31 -22.26 27.06
CA SER A 296 -7.87 -22.45 26.98
C SER A 296 -7.41 -22.65 25.54
N GLN A 297 -8.18 -23.39 24.75
CA GLN A 297 -7.89 -23.65 23.33
C GLN A 297 -8.11 -22.38 22.50
N ALA A 298 -9.23 -21.65 22.72
CA ALA A 298 -9.47 -20.37 22.07
C ALA A 298 -8.33 -19.37 22.34
N PHE A 299 -7.86 -19.28 23.58
CA PHE A 299 -6.75 -18.43 23.92
C PHE A 299 -5.45 -18.81 23.19
N GLN A 300 -5.11 -20.11 23.12
CA GLN A 300 -3.90 -20.55 22.42
C GLN A 300 -3.99 -20.23 20.91
N VAL A 301 -5.12 -20.51 20.28
CA VAL A 301 -5.35 -20.18 18.87
C VAL A 301 -5.21 -18.68 18.62
N ASN A 302 -5.83 -17.86 19.48
CA ASN A 302 -5.75 -16.41 19.35
C ASN A 302 -4.32 -15.87 19.55
N MET A 303 -3.52 -16.49 20.41
CA MET A 303 -2.12 -16.11 20.62
C MET A 303 -1.26 -16.43 19.37
N GLU A 304 -1.41 -17.64 18.80
CA GLU A 304 -0.73 -18.02 17.56
C GLU A 304 -1.16 -17.11 16.39
N ALA A 305 -2.47 -16.84 16.27
CA ALA A 305 -3.01 -15.92 15.28
C ALA A 305 -2.47 -14.48 15.47
N ALA A 306 -2.35 -13.99 16.70
CA ALA A 306 -1.86 -12.65 17.00
C ALA A 306 -0.43 -12.41 16.49
N GLU A 307 0.46 -13.41 16.63
CA GLU A 307 1.82 -13.34 16.10
C GLU A 307 1.84 -13.25 14.57
N GLU A 308 1.02 -14.07 13.91
CA GLU A 308 0.95 -14.06 12.45
C GLU A 308 0.24 -12.80 11.93
N ILE A 309 -0.83 -12.33 12.57
CA ILE A 309 -1.51 -11.08 12.21
C ILE A 309 -0.54 -9.90 12.25
N GLN A 310 0.28 -9.79 13.29
CA GLN A 310 1.31 -8.75 13.38
C GLN A 310 2.28 -8.84 12.19
N ARG A 311 2.71 -10.07 11.82
CA ARG A 311 3.56 -10.30 10.66
C ARG A 311 2.88 -9.91 9.36
N GLN A 312 1.62 -10.30 9.14
CA GLN A 312 0.84 -9.98 7.94
C GLN A 312 0.57 -8.48 7.80
N ILE A 313 0.32 -7.78 8.91
CA ILE A 313 0.16 -6.32 8.91
C ILE A 313 1.43 -5.63 8.39
N ARG A 314 2.61 -6.10 8.79
CA ARG A 314 3.89 -5.56 8.31
C ARG A 314 4.17 -6.00 6.87
N LEU A 315 4.01 -7.28 6.57
CA LEU A 315 4.32 -7.88 5.28
C LEU A 315 3.51 -7.26 4.14
N ARG A 316 2.20 -7.07 4.37
CA ARG A 316 1.27 -6.45 3.41
C ARG A 316 1.21 -4.92 3.55
N ASN A 317 1.96 -4.36 4.48
CA ASN A 317 1.93 -2.94 4.84
C ASN A 317 0.51 -2.40 5.05
N ILE A 318 -0.32 -3.15 5.77
CA ILE A 318 -1.70 -2.78 6.11
C ILE A 318 -1.67 -1.52 6.97
N SER A 319 -2.50 -0.53 6.66
CA SER A 319 -2.52 0.76 7.34
C SER A 319 -3.94 1.33 7.43
N GLY A 320 -4.13 2.32 8.29
CA GLY A 320 -5.43 2.92 8.59
C GLY A 320 -6.10 2.21 9.76
N ILE A 321 -7.43 2.11 9.72
CA ILE A 321 -8.23 1.41 10.74
C ILE A 321 -8.13 -0.11 10.49
N ILE A 322 -7.86 -0.87 11.54
CA ILE A 322 -7.77 -2.32 11.50
C ILE A 322 -8.64 -2.87 12.64
N ILE A 323 -9.55 -3.78 12.30
CA ILE A 323 -10.42 -4.48 13.22
C ILE A 323 -10.07 -5.96 13.17
N ILE A 324 -9.89 -6.59 14.32
CA ILE A 324 -9.57 -8.00 14.41
C ILE A 324 -10.66 -8.71 15.22
N ASP A 325 -11.27 -9.73 14.62
CA ASP A 325 -12.22 -10.63 15.26
C ASP A 325 -11.49 -11.90 15.69
N PHE A 326 -11.21 -11.99 16.98
CA PHE A 326 -10.61 -13.16 17.59
C PHE A 326 -11.66 -14.17 18.02
N ILE A 327 -11.30 -15.44 18.07
CA ILE A 327 -12.20 -16.48 18.62
C ILE A 327 -12.65 -16.05 20.02
N SER A 328 -13.97 -16.04 20.22
CA SER A 328 -14.59 -15.59 21.47
C SER A 328 -14.06 -16.35 22.71
N MET A 329 -13.70 -15.62 23.72
CA MET A 329 -13.24 -16.11 25.02
C MET A 329 -14.19 -15.63 26.11
N LYS A 330 -14.63 -16.55 26.99
CA LYS A 330 -15.51 -16.20 28.13
C LYS A 330 -14.75 -15.68 29.35
N ASP A 331 -13.42 -15.64 29.27
CA ASP A 331 -12.51 -15.29 30.37
C ASP A 331 -11.87 -13.92 30.10
N SER A 332 -12.31 -12.91 30.82
CA SER A 332 -11.80 -11.53 30.67
C SER A 332 -10.31 -11.38 31.02
N SER A 333 -9.75 -12.31 31.81
CA SER A 333 -8.31 -12.30 32.13
C SER A 333 -7.48 -12.69 30.90
N LYS A 334 -7.95 -13.64 30.10
CA LYS A 334 -7.34 -14.09 28.88
C LYS A 334 -7.46 -13.03 27.78
N GLU A 335 -8.60 -12.32 27.69
CA GLU A 335 -8.75 -11.17 26.79
C GLU A 335 -7.75 -10.07 27.10
N LYS A 336 -7.59 -9.71 28.37
CA LYS A 336 -6.60 -8.73 28.82
C LYS A 336 -5.17 -9.17 28.50
N HIS A 337 -4.89 -10.46 28.65
CA HIS A 337 -3.57 -11.03 28.31
C HIS A 337 -3.32 -10.93 26.81
N LEU A 338 -4.27 -11.36 25.95
CA LEU A 338 -4.18 -11.25 24.50
C LEU A 338 -3.95 -9.79 24.08
N LEU A 339 -4.72 -8.84 24.64
CA LEU A 339 -4.56 -7.41 24.37
C LEU A 339 -3.15 -6.91 24.75
N SER A 340 -2.62 -7.35 25.88
CA SER A 340 -1.27 -7.01 26.34
C SER A 340 -0.20 -7.54 25.37
N GLU A 341 -0.34 -8.79 24.92
CA GLU A 341 0.61 -9.39 23.97
C GLU A 341 0.53 -8.71 22.60
N MET A 342 -0.66 -8.41 22.08
CA MET A 342 -0.81 -7.61 20.85
C MET A 342 -0.09 -6.26 20.97
N LYS A 343 -0.24 -5.56 22.10
CA LYS A 343 0.49 -4.30 22.34
C LYS A 343 2.01 -4.48 22.35
N LYS A 344 2.51 -5.59 22.88
CA LYS A 344 3.96 -5.90 22.88
C LYS A 344 4.48 -6.25 21.47
N LEU A 345 3.74 -7.08 20.73
CA LEU A 345 4.08 -7.46 19.36
C LEU A 345 4.16 -6.23 18.46
N LEU A 346 3.16 -5.35 18.53
CA LEU A 346 3.07 -4.16 17.69
C LEU A 346 4.06 -3.05 18.07
N LYS A 347 4.61 -3.04 19.29
CA LYS A 347 5.73 -2.15 19.65
C LYS A 347 7.01 -2.40 18.86
N LYS A 348 7.16 -3.59 18.26
CA LYS A 348 8.30 -3.95 17.41
C LYS A 348 8.17 -3.37 16.00
N ASP A 349 6.98 -2.91 15.59
CA ASP A 349 6.76 -2.27 14.31
C ASP A 349 7.45 -0.90 14.25
N VAL A 350 8.15 -0.63 13.16
CA VAL A 350 8.78 0.68 12.92
C VAL A 350 7.74 1.76 12.60
N VAL A 351 6.57 1.34 12.12
CA VAL A 351 5.44 2.23 11.84
C VAL A 351 4.58 2.38 13.09
N LYS A 352 4.24 3.61 13.43
CA LYS A 352 3.43 3.92 14.62
C LYS A 352 2.08 3.22 14.52
N THR A 353 1.84 2.31 15.47
CA THR A 353 0.61 1.55 15.63
C THR A 353 0.02 1.82 17.00
N THR A 354 -1.29 2.04 17.06
CA THR A 354 -2.02 2.30 18.31
C THR A 354 -3.13 1.27 18.48
N VAL A 355 -3.11 0.52 19.57
CA VAL A 355 -4.17 -0.43 19.95
C VAL A 355 -5.06 0.24 20.99
N PHE A 356 -6.34 0.41 20.67
CA PHE A 356 -7.32 1.06 21.53
C PHE A 356 -7.86 0.10 22.61
N GLY A 357 -8.28 -1.08 22.21
CA GLY A 357 -8.82 -2.08 23.14
C GLY A 357 -9.61 -3.15 22.43
N ILE A 358 -10.39 -3.91 23.22
CA ILE A 358 -11.39 -4.86 22.75
C ILE A 358 -12.76 -4.28 23.06
N THR A 359 -13.64 -4.24 22.06
CA THR A 359 -15.00 -3.70 22.19
C THR A 359 -15.92 -4.66 22.96
N ARG A 360 -17.15 -4.23 23.25
CA ARG A 360 -18.18 -5.10 23.81
C ARG A 360 -18.61 -6.25 22.89
N LEU A 361 -18.34 -6.12 21.58
CA LEU A 361 -18.57 -7.18 20.59
C LEU A 361 -17.43 -8.20 20.53
N GLY A 362 -16.33 -7.98 21.25
CA GLY A 362 -15.15 -8.85 21.22
C GLY A 362 -14.10 -8.44 20.18
N LEU A 363 -14.33 -7.36 19.40
CA LEU A 363 -13.46 -6.91 18.34
C LEU A 363 -12.28 -6.09 18.87
N LEU A 364 -11.05 -6.45 18.50
CA LEU A 364 -9.87 -5.65 18.80
C LEU A 364 -9.76 -4.50 17.81
N GLU A 365 -9.68 -3.28 18.33
CA GLU A 365 -9.56 -2.05 17.55
C GLU A 365 -8.14 -1.51 17.58
N MET A 366 -7.60 -1.20 16.41
CA MET A 366 -6.30 -0.57 16.26
C MET A 366 -6.20 0.33 15.03
N THR A 367 -5.20 1.21 15.04
CA THR A 367 -4.80 1.99 13.87
C THR A 367 -3.31 1.87 13.62
N ARG A 368 -2.91 1.83 12.36
CA ARG A 368 -1.51 1.91 11.94
C ARG A 368 -1.33 3.09 10.99
N LYS A 369 -0.33 3.93 11.25
CA LYS A 369 -0.03 5.08 10.39
C LYS A 369 0.21 4.61 8.95
N ARG A 370 -0.28 5.37 7.97
CA ARG A 370 0.11 5.15 6.57
C ARG A 370 1.54 5.65 6.39
N ASP A 371 2.38 4.79 5.84
CA ASP A 371 3.78 5.09 5.52
C ASP A 371 3.96 4.93 4.01
N TRP A 372 4.32 3.75 3.54
CA TRP A 372 4.37 3.43 2.11
C TRP A 372 3.03 2.84 1.63
N ALA A 373 2.84 2.80 0.31
CA ALA A 373 1.71 2.09 -0.26
C ALA A 373 1.77 0.58 0.07
N SER A 374 0.61 -0.04 0.23
CA SER A 374 0.56 -1.50 0.36
C SER A 374 0.94 -2.15 -0.99
N PRO A 375 1.88 -3.11 -1.03
CA PRO A 375 2.20 -3.83 -2.26
C PRO A 375 0.96 -4.50 -2.87
N VAL A 376 0.04 -5.00 -2.05
CA VAL A 376 -1.20 -5.63 -2.53
C VAL A 376 -2.03 -4.70 -3.41
N SER A 377 -1.99 -3.38 -3.16
CA SER A 377 -2.80 -2.40 -3.90
C SER A 377 -2.44 -2.24 -5.38
N PHE A 378 -1.27 -2.69 -5.79
CA PHE A 378 -0.80 -2.64 -7.19
C PHE A 378 -0.32 -3.98 -7.74
N LEU A 379 -0.25 -5.04 -6.91
CA LEU A 379 0.04 -6.40 -7.36
C LEU A 379 -1.21 -7.12 -7.86
N ALA A 380 -2.37 -6.82 -7.28
CA ALA A 380 -3.63 -7.48 -7.62
C ALA A 380 -4.73 -6.46 -7.92
N GLU A 381 -5.52 -6.74 -8.94
CA GLU A 381 -6.75 -5.99 -9.21
C GLU A 381 -7.82 -6.37 -8.19
N LYS A 382 -8.65 -5.39 -7.80
CA LYS A 382 -9.84 -5.69 -7.01
C LYS A 382 -10.75 -6.58 -7.86
N ARG A 383 -11.09 -7.76 -7.34
CA ARG A 383 -12.13 -8.58 -7.96
C ARG A 383 -13.42 -7.75 -7.97
N GLU A 384 -13.88 -7.38 -9.15
CA GLU A 384 -15.24 -6.87 -9.30
C GLU A 384 -16.20 -7.99 -8.88
N SER A 385 -17.26 -7.63 -8.16
CA SER A 385 -18.30 -8.59 -7.79
C SER A 385 -18.98 -9.09 -9.07
N SER A 386 -18.64 -10.29 -9.51
CA SER A 386 -19.35 -10.96 -10.61
C SER A 386 -20.55 -11.73 -10.04
N PHE A 387 -21.63 -11.79 -10.80
CA PHE A 387 -22.74 -12.67 -10.47
C PHE A 387 -22.31 -14.13 -10.58
N THR A 388 -22.91 -14.99 -9.76
CA THR A 388 -22.70 -16.44 -9.93
C THR A 388 -23.24 -16.90 -11.29
N MET A 389 -22.73 -18.00 -11.82
CA MET A 389 -23.21 -18.55 -13.08
C MET A 389 -24.71 -18.87 -13.04
N GLU A 390 -25.21 -19.38 -11.88
CA GLU A 390 -26.66 -19.59 -11.67
C GLU A 390 -27.45 -18.29 -11.79
N THR A 391 -26.99 -17.24 -11.11
CA THR A 391 -27.64 -15.92 -11.21
C THR A 391 -27.60 -15.42 -12.65
N SER A 392 -26.52 -15.64 -13.36
CA SER A 392 -26.35 -15.24 -14.76
C SER A 392 -27.28 -15.97 -15.71
N VAL A 393 -27.58 -17.25 -15.48
CA VAL A 393 -28.62 -18.00 -16.24
C VAL A 393 -30.00 -17.34 -16.06
N TYR A 394 -30.41 -17.06 -14.83
CA TYR A 394 -31.70 -16.42 -14.56
C TYR A 394 -31.76 -14.98 -15.07
N ARG A 395 -30.64 -14.27 -15.11
CA ARG A 395 -30.57 -12.93 -15.70
C ARG A 395 -30.72 -12.98 -17.21
N LEU A 396 -30.00 -13.91 -17.87
CA LEU A 396 -30.11 -14.11 -19.32
C LEU A 396 -31.56 -14.43 -19.71
N GLU A 397 -32.23 -15.30 -18.94
CA GLU A 397 -33.66 -15.61 -19.18
C GLU A 397 -34.53 -14.35 -19.10
N ARG A 398 -34.35 -13.53 -18.07
CA ARG A 398 -35.11 -12.26 -17.92
C ARG A 398 -34.79 -11.28 -19.04
N ASP A 399 -33.53 -11.07 -19.36
CA ASP A 399 -33.10 -10.11 -20.39
C ASP A 399 -33.67 -10.49 -21.76
N LEU A 400 -33.69 -11.79 -22.10
CA LEU A 400 -34.27 -12.28 -23.35
C LEU A 400 -35.80 -12.19 -23.36
N LEU A 401 -36.47 -12.45 -22.24
CA LEU A 401 -37.92 -12.25 -22.10
C LEU A 401 -38.32 -10.76 -22.23
N GLU A 402 -37.54 -9.85 -21.64
CA GLU A 402 -37.73 -8.41 -21.83
C GLU A 402 -37.52 -7.98 -23.28
N ALA A 403 -36.43 -8.49 -23.90
CA ALA A 403 -36.11 -8.21 -25.27
C ALA A 403 -37.12 -8.81 -26.25
N SER A 404 -37.87 -9.83 -25.86
CA SER A 404 -38.91 -10.47 -26.70
C SER A 404 -40.05 -9.56 -27.13
N SER A 405 -40.21 -8.43 -26.45
CA SER A 405 -41.20 -7.39 -26.82
C SER A 405 -40.74 -6.50 -27.99
N SER A 406 -39.50 -6.66 -28.47
CA SER A 406 -38.94 -5.93 -29.60
C SER A 406 -39.38 -6.53 -30.96
N GLU A 407 -39.21 -5.76 -32.03
CA GLU A 407 -39.48 -6.21 -33.40
C GLU A 407 -38.39 -7.13 -34.00
N ALA A 408 -37.40 -7.55 -33.18
CA ALA A 408 -36.36 -8.46 -33.63
C ALA A 408 -36.93 -9.86 -33.92
N GLU A 409 -36.44 -10.49 -34.98
CA GLU A 409 -36.78 -11.88 -35.36
C GLU A 409 -35.85 -12.90 -34.72
N ALA A 410 -34.59 -12.46 -34.42
CA ALA A 410 -33.57 -13.34 -33.84
C ALA A 410 -32.59 -12.58 -32.96
N TYR A 411 -31.94 -13.31 -32.04
CA TYR A 411 -30.83 -12.83 -31.19
C TYR A 411 -29.59 -13.71 -31.33
N LEU A 412 -28.42 -13.05 -31.34
CA LEU A 412 -27.13 -13.72 -31.17
C LEU A 412 -26.62 -13.45 -29.75
N VAL A 413 -26.36 -14.50 -28.99
CA VAL A 413 -25.94 -14.46 -27.61
C VAL A 413 -24.60 -15.20 -27.44
N ALA A 414 -23.62 -14.52 -26.88
CA ALA A 414 -22.40 -15.16 -26.40
C ALA A 414 -22.59 -15.60 -24.95
N VAL A 415 -22.16 -16.82 -24.61
CA VAL A 415 -22.24 -17.37 -23.24
C VAL A 415 -20.93 -18.03 -22.84
N HIS A 416 -20.54 -17.87 -21.57
CA HIS A 416 -19.42 -18.65 -21.03
C HIS A 416 -19.76 -20.14 -21.03
N PRO A 417 -18.81 -21.04 -21.35
CA PRO A 417 -19.07 -22.50 -21.37
C PRO A 417 -19.73 -23.03 -20.10
N ASP A 418 -19.25 -22.60 -18.90
CA ASP A 418 -19.80 -23.03 -17.62
C ASP A 418 -21.29 -22.68 -17.45
N LEU A 419 -21.74 -21.54 -18.00
CA LEU A 419 -23.13 -21.13 -17.98
C LEU A 419 -23.98 -22.08 -18.85
N ASN A 420 -23.43 -22.50 -19.98
CA ASN A 420 -24.06 -23.45 -20.87
C ASN A 420 -24.26 -24.84 -20.21
N ASP A 421 -23.30 -25.23 -19.38
CA ASP A 421 -23.33 -26.54 -18.71
C ASP A 421 -24.39 -26.65 -17.61
N ILE A 422 -24.58 -25.57 -16.83
CA ILE A 422 -25.47 -25.55 -15.67
C ILE A 422 -26.94 -25.22 -16.03
N LYS A 423 -27.19 -24.55 -17.16
CA LYS A 423 -28.55 -24.10 -17.55
C LYS A 423 -29.58 -25.22 -17.53
N LYS A 424 -29.21 -26.42 -17.99
CA LYS A 424 -30.11 -27.59 -18.05
C LYS A 424 -30.61 -28.05 -16.68
N GLN A 425 -29.87 -27.72 -15.63
CA GLN A 425 -30.24 -28.08 -14.25
C GLN A 425 -31.11 -27.04 -13.60
N LEU A 426 -31.04 -25.76 -14.08
CA LEU A 426 -31.68 -24.61 -13.46
C LEU A 426 -32.99 -24.19 -14.14
N LEU A 427 -33.04 -24.36 -15.47
CA LEU A 427 -34.24 -23.96 -16.24
C LEU A 427 -35.18 -25.17 -16.39
N SER A 428 -36.46 -24.96 -16.03
CA SER A 428 -37.50 -25.96 -16.20
C SER A 428 -37.82 -26.21 -17.67
N GLU A 429 -37.67 -25.19 -18.51
CA GLU A 429 -37.90 -25.21 -19.95
C GLU A 429 -36.81 -24.38 -20.66
N PRO A 430 -36.45 -24.72 -21.91
CA PRO A 430 -35.53 -23.88 -22.69
C PRO A 430 -36.04 -22.45 -22.87
N ILE A 431 -35.16 -21.47 -22.87
CA ILE A 431 -35.54 -20.06 -23.09
C ILE A 431 -36.16 -19.89 -24.49
N SER A 432 -35.65 -20.62 -25.48
CA SER A 432 -36.20 -20.62 -26.84
C SER A 432 -37.67 -21.03 -26.94
N SER A 433 -38.21 -21.73 -25.96
CA SER A 433 -39.64 -22.06 -25.92
C SER A 433 -40.49 -20.91 -25.32
N LYS A 434 -39.88 -19.93 -24.68
CA LYS A 434 -40.52 -18.85 -23.95
C LYS A 434 -40.58 -17.53 -24.75
N ILE A 435 -39.82 -17.42 -25.82
CA ILE A 435 -39.77 -16.23 -26.69
C ILE A 435 -40.02 -16.59 -28.14
N PRO A 436 -40.65 -15.71 -28.93
CA PRO A 436 -40.92 -15.95 -30.33
C PRO A 436 -39.70 -15.86 -31.24
N GLN A 437 -38.60 -15.24 -30.77
CA GLN A 437 -37.38 -15.02 -31.54
C GLN A 437 -36.51 -16.26 -31.63
N GLU A 438 -35.82 -16.43 -32.76
CA GLU A 438 -34.81 -17.48 -32.90
C GLU A 438 -33.54 -17.12 -32.16
N LEU A 439 -32.99 -18.05 -31.33
CA LEU A 439 -31.78 -17.84 -30.55
C LEU A 439 -30.58 -18.54 -31.17
N PHE A 440 -29.54 -17.74 -31.45
CA PHE A 440 -28.23 -18.24 -31.86
C PHE A 440 -27.27 -18.05 -30.68
N VAL A 441 -26.71 -19.15 -30.19
CA VAL A 441 -25.84 -19.14 -29.02
C VAL A 441 -24.44 -19.57 -29.42
N ARG A 442 -23.44 -18.73 -29.14
CA ARG A 442 -22.03 -19.10 -29.27
C ARG A 442 -21.36 -19.20 -27.88
N GLN A 443 -20.40 -20.09 -27.77
CA GLN A 443 -19.59 -20.19 -26.55
C GLN A 443 -18.37 -19.27 -26.66
N ASP A 444 -18.05 -18.58 -25.54
CA ASP A 444 -16.89 -17.70 -25.44
C ASP A 444 -16.33 -17.73 -24.00
N SER A 445 -15.17 -18.35 -23.84
CA SER A 445 -14.50 -18.45 -22.54
C SER A 445 -13.82 -17.13 -22.09
N THR A 446 -13.82 -16.11 -22.92
CA THR A 446 -13.20 -14.82 -22.61
C THR A 446 -14.15 -13.85 -21.89
N ILE A 447 -15.47 -14.11 -21.95
CA ILE A 447 -16.48 -13.31 -21.25
C ILE A 447 -16.77 -13.88 -19.87
N GLN A 448 -17.20 -13.02 -18.94
CA GLN A 448 -17.46 -13.46 -17.56
C GLN A 448 -18.71 -14.33 -17.39
N SER A 449 -19.76 -14.10 -18.20
CA SER A 449 -21.01 -14.86 -18.11
C SER A 449 -21.74 -14.93 -19.45
N TYR A 450 -22.47 -13.90 -19.85
CA TYR A 450 -23.17 -13.82 -21.13
C TYR A 450 -23.18 -12.39 -21.68
N GLN A 451 -23.44 -12.29 -22.97
CA GLN A 451 -23.66 -11.01 -23.67
C GLN A 451 -24.64 -11.21 -24.82
N ILE A 452 -25.72 -10.40 -24.88
CA ILE A 452 -26.56 -10.31 -26.06
C ILE A 452 -25.82 -9.43 -27.08
N GLU A 453 -25.26 -10.03 -28.11
CA GLU A 453 -24.40 -9.35 -29.06
C GLU A 453 -25.15 -8.60 -30.15
N LEU A 454 -26.19 -9.23 -30.67
CA LEU A 454 -27.00 -8.68 -31.76
C LEU A 454 -28.48 -9.10 -31.58
N GLY A 455 -29.39 -8.18 -31.97
CA GLY A 455 -30.80 -8.47 -32.17
C GLY A 455 -31.23 -7.83 -33.48
N GLY A 456 -32.02 -8.53 -34.29
CA GLY A 456 -32.48 -8.00 -35.57
C GLY A 456 -33.18 -9.04 -36.44
N SER A 457 -33.19 -8.79 -37.79
CA SER A 457 -33.76 -9.76 -38.72
C SER A 457 -32.99 -11.07 -38.75
N LEU A 458 -33.68 -12.16 -39.06
CA LEU A 458 -33.09 -13.48 -39.11
C LEU A 458 -31.93 -13.57 -40.10
N ASP A 459 -32.07 -12.96 -41.29
CA ASP A 459 -31.02 -12.93 -42.28
C ASP A 459 -29.78 -12.16 -41.81
N MET A 460 -29.96 -11.03 -41.14
CA MET A 460 -28.84 -10.26 -40.56
C MET A 460 -28.03 -11.09 -39.54
N ILE A 461 -28.71 -11.82 -38.67
CA ILE A 461 -28.05 -12.64 -37.64
C ILE A 461 -27.32 -13.81 -38.31
N ARG A 462 -27.96 -14.49 -39.28
CA ARG A 462 -27.33 -15.62 -40.03
C ARG A 462 -26.10 -15.15 -40.79
N ASP A 463 -26.17 -14.02 -41.46
CA ASP A 463 -25.02 -13.40 -42.12
C ASP A 463 -23.89 -13.07 -41.16
N ALA A 464 -24.21 -12.52 -40.02
CA ALA A 464 -23.22 -12.20 -38.98
C ALA A 464 -22.51 -13.45 -38.42
N VAL A 465 -23.24 -14.52 -38.19
CA VAL A 465 -22.70 -15.82 -37.75
C VAL A 465 -21.79 -16.40 -38.83
N GLN A 466 -22.24 -16.39 -40.07
CA GLN A 466 -21.47 -16.96 -41.21
C GLN A 466 -20.19 -16.18 -41.50
N ARG A 467 -20.25 -14.85 -41.53
CA ARG A 467 -19.07 -13.97 -41.79
C ARG A 467 -18.02 -14.08 -40.71
N ARG A 468 -18.42 -14.28 -39.46
CA ARG A 468 -17.51 -14.39 -38.31
C ARG A 468 -17.04 -15.84 -38.04
N GLY A 469 -17.59 -16.84 -38.77
CA GLY A 469 -17.24 -18.24 -38.61
C GLY A 469 -17.59 -18.82 -37.25
N TYR A 470 -18.64 -18.30 -36.62
CA TYR A 470 -19.06 -18.79 -35.31
C TYR A 470 -19.70 -20.17 -35.37
N HIS A 471 -19.28 -21.08 -34.48
CA HIS A 471 -20.05 -22.28 -34.18
C HIS A 471 -21.17 -21.86 -33.21
N VAL A 472 -22.40 -22.00 -33.66
CA VAL A 472 -23.59 -21.67 -32.89
C VAL A 472 -24.42 -22.91 -32.61
N ASP A 473 -24.91 -23.02 -31.39
CA ASP A 473 -25.85 -24.05 -30.96
C ASP A 473 -27.23 -23.38 -30.77
N ASN A 474 -28.29 -24.09 -31.27
CA ASN A 474 -29.68 -23.65 -31.08
C ASN A 474 -30.28 -24.19 -29.76
N LEU A 475 -29.46 -24.43 -28.75
CA LEU A 475 -29.79 -25.22 -27.55
C LEU A 475 -30.16 -24.39 -26.31
N PHE A 476 -30.58 -23.13 -26.45
CA PHE A 476 -31.05 -22.34 -25.31
C PHE A 476 -32.55 -22.32 -25.14
#